data_ea3c64dab30c108b860594ad0c81bf4b
#
_entry.id   ea3c64dab30c108b860594ad0c81bf4b
#
_cell.length_a   1.000
_cell.length_b   1.000
_cell.length_c   1.000
_cell.angle_alpha   90.00
_cell.angle_beta   90.00
_cell.angle_gamma   90.00
#
_symmetry.space_group_name_H-M   'P 1'
#
loop_
_entity.id
_entity.type
_entity.pdbx_description
1 polymer ?
#
loop_
_entity_poly.entity_id
_entity_poly.type
_entity_poly.pdbx_seq_one_letter_code
_entity_poly.pdbx_strand_id
1 'polypeptide(L)'
;MSKFKKWHGIEELVDQEVNVPKELWKFQELMEQIPNFNKVDSANKVFEKDDYIILKVKSKNRVGYILYNTKKTFKNGHTHIKGYSMAKTIIDNCIKKKTPKTSNLYLLTSHIRISTDEKYIKRIEELIEAKKHKDKIKYINKSK
;
A
#
# COMPACT_ATOMS: atom_id res chain seq x y z
N MET A 1 17.16 12.89 16.56
CA MET A 1 17.99 11.76 16.12
C MET A 1 17.62 10.46 16.79
N SER A 2 17.60 10.44 18.12
CA SER A 2 17.33 9.20 18.84
C SER A 2 15.99 8.55 18.50
N LYS A 3 14.96 9.32 18.25
CA LYS A 3 13.65 8.75 17.97
C LYS A 3 13.59 7.98 16.64
N PHE A 4 14.52 8.23 15.72
CA PHE A 4 14.58 7.47 14.47
C PHE A 4 15.40 6.20 14.59
N LYS A 5 16.17 6.04 15.65
CA LYS A 5 16.93 4.80 15.89
C LYS A 5 16.02 3.60 16.13
N LYS A 6 14.77 3.85 16.52
CA LYS A 6 13.79 2.78 16.70
C LYS A 6 13.34 2.16 15.38
N TRP A 7 13.68 2.80 14.28
CA TRP A 7 13.30 2.39 12.94
C TRP A 7 14.47 1.74 12.20
N HIS A 8 15.13 0.83 12.85
CA HIS A 8 16.42 0.29 12.41
C HIS A 8 16.59 0.19 10.89
N GLY A 9 15.82 -0.60 10.21
CA GLY A 9 15.98 -0.77 8.77
C GLY A 9 15.76 0.50 7.95
N ILE A 10 14.91 1.39 8.43
CA ILE A 10 14.62 2.65 7.72
C ILE A 10 15.81 3.60 7.80
N GLU A 11 16.45 3.68 8.98
CA GLU A 11 17.67 4.49 9.14
C GLU A 11 18.77 4.01 8.20
N GLU A 12 18.98 2.70 8.13
CA GLU A 12 19.96 2.09 7.24
C GLU A 12 19.66 2.40 5.76
N LEU A 13 18.38 2.42 5.39
CA LEU A 13 17.99 2.73 4.03
C LEU A 13 18.29 4.16 3.66
N VAL A 14 18.10 5.10 4.60
CA VAL A 14 18.46 6.50 4.36
C VAL A 14 19.96 6.62 4.12
N ASP A 15 20.78 5.89 4.88
CA ASP A 15 22.22 5.85 4.67
C ASP A 15 22.60 5.23 3.33
N GLN A 16 21.76 4.36 2.81
CA GLN A 16 21.94 3.74 1.49
C GLN A 16 21.28 4.56 0.38
N GLU A 17 20.93 5.81 0.67
CA GLU A 17 20.31 6.72 -0.27
C GLU A 17 18.93 6.25 -0.80
N VAL A 18 18.24 5.44 -0.02
CA VAL A 18 16.87 5.06 -0.36
C VAL A 18 15.91 6.18 0.05
N ASN A 19 15.09 6.60 -0.90
CA ASN A 19 14.14 7.68 -0.66
C ASN A 19 12.92 7.18 0.14
N VAL A 20 13.02 7.30 1.47
CA VAL A 20 11.93 6.90 2.38
C VAL A 20 11.14 8.15 2.76
N PRO A 21 9.82 8.17 2.57
CA PRO A 21 9.01 9.35 2.90
C PRO A 21 9.06 9.68 4.39
N LYS A 22 9.12 10.97 4.71
CA LYS A 22 9.08 11.43 6.10
C LYS A 22 7.80 10.98 6.81
N GLU A 23 6.72 10.88 6.10
CA GLU A 23 5.42 10.45 6.63
C GLU A 23 5.48 9.02 7.17
N LEU A 24 6.34 8.17 6.61
CA LEU A 24 6.53 6.82 7.12
C LEU A 24 7.12 6.86 8.52
N TRP A 25 8.08 7.76 8.77
CA TRP A 25 8.69 7.92 10.09
C TRP A 25 7.66 8.36 11.12
N LYS A 26 6.86 9.37 10.77
CA LYS A 26 5.82 9.89 11.66
C LYS A 26 4.75 8.85 11.94
N PHE A 27 4.35 8.12 10.92
CA PHE A 27 3.37 7.05 11.07
C PHE A 27 3.87 6.00 12.06
N GLN A 28 5.12 5.59 11.91
CA GLN A 28 5.72 4.60 12.81
C GLN A 28 5.75 5.13 14.26
N GLU A 29 6.16 6.37 14.47
CA GLU A 29 6.18 6.98 15.78
C GLU A 29 4.81 6.95 16.46
N LEU A 30 3.77 7.27 15.73
CA LEU A 30 2.41 7.23 16.25
C LEU A 30 1.98 5.81 16.57
N MET A 31 2.29 4.87 15.69
CA MET A 31 1.87 3.47 15.85
C MET A 31 2.62 2.78 16.99
N GLU A 32 3.84 3.20 17.30
CA GLU A 32 4.58 2.64 18.42
C GLU A 32 3.91 2.89 19.78
N GLN A 33 2.99 3.84 19.84
CA GLN A 33 2.23 4.12 21.05
C GLN A 33 1.05 3.17 21.23
N ILE A 34 0.75 2.37 20.22
CA ILE A 34 -0.34 1.41 20.26
C ILE A 34 0.17 0.08 20.79
N PRO A 35 -0.47 -0.50 21.82
CA PRO A 35 -0.06 -1.81 22.34
C PRO A 35 -0.07 -2.86 21.24
N ASN A 36 0.93 -3.75 21.26
CA ASN A 36 1.06 -4.87 20.31
C ASN A 36 1.36 -4.46 18.86
N PHE A 37 1.74 -3.20 18.62
CA PHE A 37 2.15 -2.80 17.28
C PHE A 37 3.51 -3.44 16.94
N ASN A 38 3.59 -4.04 15.77
CA ASN A 38 4.82 -4.68 15.29
C ASN A 38 5.73 -3.63 14.66
N LYS A 39 6.92 -3.47 15.23
CA LYS A 39 7.89 -2.54 14.69
C LYS A 39 8.45 -3.04 13.36
N VAL A 40 8.81 -2.10 12.50
CA VAL A 40 9.51 -2.39 11.27
C VAL A 40 10.98 -2.63 11.60
N ASP A 41 11.49 -3.82 11.33
CA ASP A 41 12.89 -4.18 11.57
C ASP A 41 13.78 -3.74 10.40
N SER A 42 13.25 -3.83 9.18
CA SER A 42 13.96 -3.38 8.00
C SER A 42 12.97 -3.02 6.89
N ALA A 43 13.39 -2.12 6.02
CA ALA A 43 12.62 -1.75 4.83
C ALA A 43 13.59 -1.48 3.69
N ASN A 44 13.40 -2.14 2.56
CA ASN A 44 14.27 -2.00 1.39
C ASN A 44 13.44 -1.66 0.17
N LYS A 45 13.91 -0.70 -0.61
CA LYS A 45 13.31 -0.42 -1.91
C LYS A 45 13.64 -1.57 -2.86
N VAL A 46 12.62 -2.27 -3.33
CA VAL A 46 12.79 -3.41 -4.22
C VAL A 46 12.27 -3.16 -5.64
N PHE A 47 11.59 -2.03 -5.85
CA PHE A 47 11.08 -1.67 -7.16
C PHE A 47 10.79 -0.18 -7.22
N GLU A 48 11.05 0.42 -8.39
CA GLU A 48 10.71 1.82 -8.65
C GLU A 48 10.46 1.99 -10.15
N LYS A 49 9.32 2.60 -10.48
CA LYS A 49 8.99 2.93 -11.87
C LYS A 49 7.90 4.00 -11.88
N ASP A 50 8.08 5.05 -12.67
CA ASP A 50 7.07 6.10 -12.90
C ASP A 50 6.42 6.62 -11.62
N ASP A 51 7.20 7.05 -10.66
CA ASP A 51 6.75 7.58 -9.36
C ASP A 51 6.19 6.53 -8.40
N TYR A 52 6.12 5.26 -8.79
CA TYR A 52 5.67 4.17 -7.91
C TYR A 52 6.87 3.47 -7.30
N ILE A 53 6.78 3.20 -6.00
CA ILE A 53 7.84 2.52 -5.26
C ILE A 53 7.25 1.36 -4.48
N ILE A 54 8.00 0.25 -4.43
CA ILE A 54 7.69 -0.87 -3.54
C ILE A 54 8.80 -0.98 -2.51
N LEU A 55 8.44 -0.92 -1.23
CA LEU A 55 9.34 -1.21 -0.13
C LEU A 55 9.03 -2.61 0.40
N LYS A 56 10.06 -3.45 0.50
CA LYS A 56 9.95 -4.73 1.20
C LYS A 56 10.19 -4.46 2.68
N VAL A 57 9.21 -4.76 3.50
CA VAL A 57 9.23 -4.43 4.92
C VAL A 57 9.24 -5.71 5.73
N LYS A 58 10.16 -5.80 6.69
CA LYS A 58 10.22 -6.93 7.63
C LYS A 58 9.86 -6.46 9.02
N SER A 59 9.01 -7.21 9.70
CA SER A 59 8.63 -6.94 11.07
C SER A 59 8.53 -8.28 11.80
N LYS A 60 9.45 -8.52 12.74
CA LYS A 60 9.59 -9.82 13.41
C LYS A 60 9.77 -10.93 12.35
N ASN A 61 8.86 -11.89 12.29
CA ASN A 61 8.93 -12.99 11.33
C ASN A 61 8.05 -12.77 10.10
N ARG A 62 7.52 -11.55 9.95
CA ARG A 62 6.61 -11.23 8.85
C ARG A 62 7.29 -10.38 7.80
N VAL A 63 6.96 -10.64 6.55
CA VAL A 63 7.41 -9.85 5.41
C VAL A 63 6.16 -9.30 4.73
N GLY A 64 6.19 -8.03 4.41
CA GLY A 64 5.13 -7.39 3.65
C GLY A 64 5.71 -6.37 2.70
N TYR A 65 4.85 -5.74 1.94
CA TYR A 65 5.28 -4.74 0.97
C TYR A 65 4.42 -3.50 1.11
N ILE A 66 5.08 -2.35 1.06
CA ILE A 66 4.39 -1.06 1.03
C ILE A 66 4.56 -0.50 -0.37
N LEU A 67 3.43 -0.22 -1.02
CA LEU A 67 3.42 0.45 -2.30
C LEU A 67 3.06 1.90 -2.06
N TYR A 68 3.77 2.83 -2.69
CA TYR A 68 3.36 4.22 -2.60
C TYR A 68 3.73 4.99 -3.87
N ASN A 69 3.04 6.12 -4.02
CA ASN A 69 3.26 7.03 -5.14
C ASN A 69 3.94 8.28 -4.59
N THR A 70 5.11 8.63 -5.15
CA THR A 70 5.89 9.76 -4.67
C THR A 70 5.20 11.11 -4.89
N LYS A 71 4.18 11.16 -5.75
CA LYS A 71 3.41 12.37 -6.02
C LYS A 71 2.25 12.59 -5.07
N LYS A 72 2.02 11.67 -4.13
CA LYS A 72 0.99 11.78 -3.11
C LYS A 72 1.64 11.82 -1.74
N THR A 73 0.92 12.35 -0.74
CA THR A 73 1.39 12.24 0.63
C THR A 73 1.39 10.77 1.00
N PHE A 74 2.38 10.34 1.76
CA PHE A 74 2.47 8.92 2.12
C PHE A 74 1.21 8.43 2.83
N LYS A 75 0.66 9.24 3.72
CA LYS A 75 -0.55 8.89 4.46
C LYS A 75 -1.70 8.48 3.54
N ASN A 76 -1.90 9.21 2.45
CA ASN A 76 -3.03 8.99 1.54
C ASN A 76 -2.66 8.16 0.32
N GLY A 77 -1.39 8.06 0.01
CA GLY A 77 -0.91 7.46 -1.23
C GLY A 77 -0.12 6.18 -1.06
N HIS A 78 -0.39 5.40 0.00
CA HIS A 78 0.27 4.12 0.18
C HIS A 78 -0.73 3.01 0.47
N THR A 79 -0.29 1.77 0.27
CA THR A 79 -1.07 0.58 0.59
C THR A 79 -0.14 -0.56 0.97
N HIS A 80 -0.64 -1.50 1.75
CA HIS A 80 0.12 -2.66 2.24
C HIS A 80 -0.32 -3.92 1.52
N ILE A 81 0.62 -4.63 0.92
CA ILE A 81 0.34 -5.85 0.15
C ILE A 81 1.24 -6.96 0.67
N LYS A 82 0.69 -8.18 0.79
CA LYS A 82 1.43 -9.30 1.35
C LYS A 82 2.49 -9.87 0.42
N GLY A 83 2.24 -9.92 -0.88
CA GLY A 83 3.13 -10.56 -1.83
C GLY A 83 3.72 -9.61 -2.85
N TYR A 84 4.97 -9.85 -3.24
CA TYR A 84 5.67 -9.02 -4.22
C TYR A 84 5.00 -9.08 -5.60
N SER A 85 4.60 -10.27 -6.03
CA SER A 85 3.95 -10.45 -7.33
C SER A 85 2.68 -9.62 -7.45
N MET A 86 1.84 -9.65 -6.41
CA MET A 86 0.62 -8.85 -6.38
C MET A 86 0.94 -7.36 -6.33
N ALA A 87 1.97 -6.97 -5.56
CA ALA A 87 2.39 -5.58 -5.48
C ALA A 87 2.78 -5.05 -6.87
N LYS A 88 3.57 -5.79 -7.62
CA LYS A 88 3.96 -5.41 -8.98
C LYS A 88 2.76 -5.37 -9.92
N THR A 89 1.83 -6.30 -9.77
CA THR A 89 0.63 -6.33 -10.60
C THR A 89 -0.21 -5.07 -10.39
N ILE A 90 -0.37 -4.64 -9.15
CA ILE A 90 -1.13 -3.43 -8.83
C ILE A 90 -0.48 -2.20 -9.47
N ILE A 91 0.83 -2.06 -9.31
CA ILE A 91 1.55 -0.93 -9.91
C ILE A 91 1.45 -0.96 -11.43
N ASP A 92 1.64 -2.14 -12.04
CA ASP A 92 1.55 -2.29 -13.49
C ASP A 92 0.17 -1.91 -14.00
N ASN A 93 -0.88 -2.33 -13.31
CA ASN A 93 -2.24 -1.94 -13.65
C ASN A 93 -2.41 -0.41 -13.60
N CYS A 94 -1.88 0.23 -12.57
CA CYS A 94 -1.99 1.69 -12.43
C CYS A 94 -1.23 2.42 -13.54
N ILE A 95 -0.03 1.95 -13.88
CA ILE A 95 0.79 2.57 -14.93
C ILE A 95 0.10 2.42 -16.30
N LYS A 96 -0.37 1.21 -16.60
CA LYS A 96 -0.98 0.91 -17.90
C LYS A 96 -2.48 1.20 -17.94
N LYS A 97 -3.04 1.61 -16.80
CA LYS A 97 -4.47 1.90 -16.67
C LYS A 97 -5.35 0.72 -17.04
N LYS A 98 -4.92 -0.47 -16.64
CA LYS A 98 -5.66 -1.70 -16.87
C LYS A 98 -6.71 -1.92 -15.79
N THR A 99 -7.85 -2.48 -16.19
CA THR A 99 -8.86 -2.91 -15.23
C THR A 99 -8.34 -4.11 -14.46
N PRO A 100 -8.32 -4.04 -13.11
CA PRO A 100 -7.90 -5.19 -12.31
C PRO A 100 -8.80 -6.39 -12.51
N LYS A 101 -8.23 -7.58 -12.52
CA LYS A 101 -8.99 -8.83 -12.67
C LYS A 101 -9.52 -9.35 -11.34
N THR A 102 -9.09 -8.79 -10.23
CA THR A 102 -9.51 -9.21 -8.90
C THR A 102 -10.88 -8.64 -8.54
N SER A 103 -11.61 -9.37 -7.69
CA SER A 103 -12.84 -8.87 -7.08
C SER A 103 -12.65 -8.56 -5.59
N ASN A 104 -11.44 -8.68 -5.08
CA ASN A 104 -11.11 -8.38 -3.69
C ASN A 104 -11.17 -6.88 -3.45
N LEU A 105 -12.03 -6.44 -2.53
CA LEU A 105 -12.24 -5.01 -2.28
C LEU A 105 -10.99 -4.29 -1.78
N TYR A 106 -10.19 -4.96 -0.95
CA TYR A 106 -8.95 -4.35 -0.47
C TYR A 106 -7.98 -4.10 -1.63
N LEU A 107 -7.82 -5.06 -2.52
CA LEU A 107 -6.92 -4.91 -3.67
C LEU A 107 -7.43 -3.84 -4.64
N LEU A 108 -8.72 -3.78 -4.88
CA LEU A 108 -9.31 -2.72 -5.71
C LEU A 108 -9.05 -1.34 -5.09
N THR A 109 -9.29 -1.21 -3.78
CA THR A 109 -9.04 0.04 -3.06
C THR A 109 -7.56 0.42 -3.12
N SER A 110 -6.66 -0.57 -3.09
CA SER A 110 -5.22 -0.31 -3.20
C SER A 110 -4.85 0.41 -4.49
N HIS A 111 -5.50 0.09 -5.59
CA HIS A 111 -5.28 0.79 -6.86
C HIS A 111 -5.66 2.27 -6.74
N ILE A 112 -6.77 2.57 -6.07
CA ILE A 112 -7.22 3.94 -5.85
C ILE A 112 -6.22 4.70 -4.99
N ARG A 113 -5.71 4.07 -3.94
CA ARG A 113 -4.83 4.74 -2.99
C ARG A 113 -3.52 5.22 -3.61
N ILE A 114 -2.96 4.46 -4.54
CA ILE A 114 -1.66 4.81 -5.12
C ILE A 114 -1.76 5.50 -6.49
N SER A 115 -2.90 5.48 -7.15
CA SER A 115 -3.06 6.13 -8.45
C SER A 115 -3.23 7.64 -8.31
N THR A 116 -2.70 8.39 -9.28
CA THR A 116 -2.94 9.83 -9.40
C THR A 116 -3.84 10.17 -10.58
N ASP A 117 -4.28 9.16 -11.33
CA ASP A 117 -5.13 9.37 -12.50
C ASP A 117 -6.60 9.33 -12.09
N GLU A 118 -7.26 10.48 -12.14
CA GLU A 118 -8.65 10.60 -11.69
C GLU A 118 -9.62 9.73 -12.48
N LYS A 119 -9.41 9.60 -13.78
CA LYS A 119 -10.28 8.77 -14.62
C LYS A 119 -10.14 7.29 -14.25
N TYR A 120 -8.91 6.87 -13.99
CA TYR A 120 -8.65 5.50 -13.57
C TYR A 120 -9.25 5.24 -12.19
N ILE A 121 -9.05 6.15 -11.26
CA ILE A 121 -9.62 6.04 -9.91
C ILE A 121 -11.14 5.88 -9.99
N LYS A 122 -11.80 6.72 -10.80
CA LYS A 122 -13.24 6.66 -10.96
C LYS A 122 -13.70 5.31 -11.51
N ARG A 123 -12.97 4.77 -12.48
CA ARG A 123 -13.27 3.44 -13.03
C ARG A 123 -13.20 2.35 -11.96
N ILE A 124 -12.17 2.41 -11.10
CA ILE A 124 -12.03 1.44 -10.01
C ILE A 124 -13.15 1.63 -8.99
N GLU A 125 -13.51 2.86 -8.68
CA GLU A 125 -14.63 3.14 -7.77
C GLU A 125 -15.93 2.54 -8.29
N GLU A 126 -16.17 2.62 -9.59
CA GLU A 126 -17.34 2.02 -10.22
C GLU A 126 -17.33 0.50 -10.09
N LEU A 127 -16.16 -0.14 -10.23
CA LEU A 127 -16.02 -1.57 -10.02
C LEU A 127 -16.35 -1.96 -8.59
N ILE A 128 -15.90 -1.18 -7.61
CA ILE A 128 -16.17 -1.41 -6.21
C ILE A 128 -17.68 -1.33 -5.94
N GLU A 129 -18.34 -0.32 -6.46
CA GLU A 129 -19.78 -0.15 -6.29
C GLU A 129 -20.56 -1.31 -6.93
N ALA A 130 -20.16 -1.73 -8.11
CA ALA A 130 -20.79 -2.88 -8.79
C ALA A 130 -20.61 -4.16 -7.97
N LYS A 131 -19.42 -4.36 -7.38
CA LYS A 131 -19.14 -5.52 -6.51
C LYS A 131 -20.01 -5.49 -5.26
N LYS A 132 -20.12 -4.36 -4.60
CA LYS A 132 -20.93 -4.20 -3.40
C LYS A 132 -22.41 -4.45 -3.70
N HIS A 133 -22.88 -3.98 -4.85
CA HIS A 133 -24.26 -4.18 -5.28
C HIS A 133 -24.55 -5.67 -5.50
N LYS A 134 -23.66 -6.38 -6.17
CA LYS A 134 -23.80 -7.83 -6.39
C LYS A 134 -23.84 -8.59 -5.07
N ASP A 135 -22.98 -8.26 -4.14
CA ASP A 135 -22.90 -8.93 -2.85
C ASP A 135 -24.18 -8.69 -2.05
N LYS A 136 -24.73 -7.48 -2.12
CA LYS A 136 -25.98 -7.15 -1.47
C LYS A 136 -27.16 -7.97 -2.03
N ILE A 137 -27.24 -8.11 -3.32
CA ILE A 137 -28.28 -8.91 -3.97
C ILE A 137 -28.17 -10.38 -3.58
N LYS A 138 -26.96 -10.93 -3.56
CA LYS A 138 -26.72 -12.30 -3.14
C LYS A 138 -27.18 -12.52 -1.70
N TYR A 139 -26.88 -11.57 -0.82
CA TYR A 139 -27.30 -11.66 0.58
C TYR A 139 -28.82 -11.66 0.70
N ILE A 140 -29.51 -10.79 0.01
CA ILE A 140 -30.97 -10.71 0.00
C ILE A 140 -31.57 -12.03 -0.49
N ASN A 141 -31.03 -12.57 -1.57
CA ASN A 141 -31.53 -13.84 -2.15
C ASN A 141 -31.32 -15.02 -1.19
N LYS A 142 -30.22 -15.06 -0.47
CA LYS A 142 -29.98 -16.11 0.53
C LYS A 142 -30.90 -16.01 1.75
N SER A 143 -31.39 -14.81 2.05
CA SER A 143 -32.25 -14.57 3.19
C SER A 143 -33.71 -14.98 2.92
N LYS A 144 -34.05 -15.25 1.69
CA LYS A 144 -35.38 -15.73 1.32
C LYS A 144 -35.43 -17.24 1.39
#